data_3e3ff5d3d7125460028e1995ee852268
#
_entry.id   3e3ff5d3d7125460028e1995ee852268
#
_cell.length_a   1.000
_cell.length_b   1.000
_cell.length_c   1.000
_cell.angle_alpha   90.00
_cell.angle_beta   90.00
_cell.angle_gamma   90.00
#
_symmetry.space_group_name_H-M   'P 1'
#
loop_
_entity.id
_entity.type
_entity.pdbx_description
1 polymer ?
#
loop_
_entity_poly.entity_id
_entity_poly.type
_entity_poly.pdbx_seq_one_letter_code
_entity_poly.pdbx_strand_id
1 'polypeptide(L)'
;MEQVFGYIIGLGAAVMMPIIFTILGVCIGIKFSKALKSGLLVGVGFVGLSVVTALLTSSLGPALSQVVEIYGLQLKVFDMGWPAAAAVAYNTSVGAFIIPVCLGVNLLMLLTKTTRTVNIDLWNYWHFAFIGAVVYFASDNIWWGFFAAVICYIITLILADYTADKFQGFYDKMEGISIPQPFCAGFVPFALIINKVLDKIPGFEKLNIDAEGMKKKFGLLGEPLFLGILVGCGIGALSCKNGQEIVDKIPYILGLGIKMGAVMELIPRITSLFIEGLKPISDATRELIAKKFKSAVGLNIGMSPALVIGHPATLVVSLLLIPVTILLAVVLPGNEFLPLASLAGMFYVFPLILPITKGNVVKTFIIGFVVLAIGLYFVTDLAPYFTKAAHDVYAKTQDAAVNIPSGFEGGALDFASSPFSWAIFHLTYSFKWIGSGILVLITLFLMVLNRRSIIKYQKTMKN
;
A
#
# COMPACT_ATOMS: atom_id res chain seq x y z
N MET A 1 -2.00 -19.59 -27.06
CA MET A 1 -1.49 -18.54 -26.17
C MET A 1 -2.25 -18.49 -24.84
N GLU A 2 -3.57 -18.49 -24.83
CA GLU A 2 -4.39 -18.48 -23.59
C GLU A 2 -4.05 -19.62 -22.62
N GLN A 3 -3.83 -20.85 -23.11
CA GLN A 3 -3.45 -21.99 -22.27
C GLN A 3 -2.09 -21.80 -21.60
N VAL A 4 -1.10 -21.21 -22.29
CA VAL A 4 0.22 -20.93 -21.72
C VAL A 4 0.15 -19.84 -20.66
N PHE A 5 -0.65 -18.78 -20.92
CA PHE A 5 -0.88 -17.72 -19.94
C PHE A 5 -1.67 -18.21 -18.73
N GLY A 6 -2.71 -19.02 -18.96
CA GLY A 6 -3.45 -19.66 -17.87
C GLY A 6 -2.57 -20.55 -16.99
N TYR A 7 -1.65 -21.30 -17.58
CA TYR A 7 -0.67 -22.10 -16.84
C TYR A 7 0.28 -21.23 -16.00
N ILE A 8 0.84 -20.15 -16.59
CA ILE A 8 1.76 -19.25 -15.89
C ILE A 8 1.05 -18.58 -14.68
N ILE A 9 -0.18 -18.10 -14.87
CA ILE A 9 -0.99 -17.50 -13.80
C ILE A 9 -1.31 -18.55 -12.72
N GLY A 10 -1.62 -19.78 -13.13
CA GLY A 10 -1.89 -20.90 -12.23
C GLY A 10 -0.71 -21.34 -11.36
N LEU A 11 0.54 -20.94 -11.70
CA LEU A 11 1.71 -21.16 -10.83
C LEU A 11 1.65 -20.37 -9.52
N GLY A 12 0.86 -19.30 -9.47
CA GLY A 12 0.76 -18.40 -8.33
C GLY A 12 1.96 -17.47 -8.16
N ALA A 13 1.76 -16.38 -7.41
CA ALA A 13 2.79 -15.35 -7.22
C ALA A 13 4.08 -15.90 -6.58
N ALA A 14 3.96 -16.89 -5.70
CA ALA A 14 5.10 -17.51 -5.03
C ALA A 14 6.09 -18.21 -5.97
N VAL A 15 5.63 -18.65 -7.16
CA VAL A 15 6.46 -19.29 -8.18
C VAL A 15 6.72 -18.35 -9.36
N MET A 16 5.70 -17.64 -9.81
CA MET A 16 5.79 -16.74 -10.97
C MET A 16 6.76 -15.57 -10.73
N MET A 17 6.69 -14.93 -9.56
CA MET A 17 7.53 -13.76 -9.26
C MET A 17 9.02 -14.10 -9.17
N PRO A 18 9.48 -15.19 -8.54
CA PRO A 18 10.86 -15.65 -8.64
C PRO A 18 11.38 -15.75 -10.06
N ILE A 19 10.60 -16.30 -10.97
CA ILE A 19 10.98 -16.45 -12.39
C ILE A 19 11.14 -15.06 -13.04
N ILE A 20 10.13 -14.18 -12.87
CA ILE A 20 10.16 -12.82 -13.43
C ILE A 20 11.37 -12.04 -12.91
N PHE A 21 11.60 -12.03 -11.59
CA PHE A 21 12.72 -11.29 -11.00
C PHE A 21 14.09 -11.88 -11.37
N THR A 22 14.18 -13.20 -11.54
CA THR A 22 15.40 -13.83 -12.04
C THR A 22 15.71 -13.39 -13.46
N ILE A 23 14.72 -13.44 -14.36
CA ILE A 23 14.86 -13.00 -15.76
C ILE A 23 15.25 -11.52 -15.82
N LEU A 24 14.52 -10.65 -15.11
CA LEU A 24 14.84 -9.23 -15.04
C LEU A 24 16.26 -8.98 -14.53
N GLY A 25 16.66 -9.66 -13.45
CA GLY A 25 18.02 -9.56 -12.90
C GLY A 25 19.10 -9.89 -13.92
N VAL A 26 18.91 -10.97 -14.68
CA VAL A 26 19.85 -11.36 -15.74
C VAL A 26 19.86 -10.34 -16.88
N CYS A 27 18.69 -9.86 -17.31
CA CYS A 27 18.57 -8.84 -18.37
C CYS A 27 19.29 -7.52 -18.04
N ILE A 28 19.37 -7.14 -16.76
CA ILE A 28 20.10 -5.94 -16.29
C ILE A 28 21.57 -6.23 -15.97
N GLY A 29 22.05 -7.44 -16.20
CA GLY A 29 23.47 -7.81 -16.08
C GLY A 29 23.88 -8.39 -14.73
N ILE A 30 22.96 -8.81 -13.87
CA ILE A 30 23.26 -9.54 -12.64
C ILE A 30 23.65 -10.99 -12.99
N LYS A 31 24.65 -11.54 -12.33
CA LYS A 31 25.00 -12.96 -12.47
C LYS A 31 23.79 -13.85 -12.14
N PHE A 32 23.54 -14.89 -12.95
CA PHE A 32 22.39 -15.78 -12.84
C PHE A 32 22.16 -16.29 -11.41
N SER A 33 23.21 -16.78 -10.74
CA SER A 33 23.08 -17.28 -9.36
C SER A 33 22.59 -16.23 -8.36
N LYS A 34 23.03 -14.98 -8.51
CA LYS A 34 22.60 -13.86 -7.67
C LYS A 34 21.16 -13.43 -8.00
N ALA A 35 20.81 -13.39 -9.30
CA ALA A 35 19.46 -13.09 -9.74
C ALA A 35 18.47 -14.18 -9.29
N LEU A 36 18.85 -15.45 -9.40
CA LEU A 36 18.03 -16.57 -8.92
C LEU A 36 17.82 -16.51 -7.41
N LYS A 37 18.88 -16.26 -6.61
CA LYS A 37 18.73 -16.08 -5.15
C LYS A 37 17.77 -14.93 -4.84
N SER A 38 17.89 -13.80 -5.53
CA SER A 38 16.98 -12.66 -5.40
C SER A 38 15.52 -13.04 -5.67
N GLY A 39 15.26 -13.72 -6.78
CA GLY A 39 13.92 -14.20 -7.12
C GLY A 39 13.38 -15.18 -6.08
N LEU A 40 14.18 -16.18 -5.66
CA LEU A 40 13.76 -17.17 -4.65
C LEU A 40 13.39 -16.53 -3.30
N LEU A 41 14.14 -15.51 -2.84
CA LEU A 41 13.79 -14.77 -1.61
C LEU A 41 12.44 -14.10 -1.72
N VAL A 42 12.09 -13.55 -2.89
CA VAL A 42 10.75 -12.99 -3.14
C VAL A 42 9.69 -14.09 -3.04
N GLY A 43 9.91 -15.26 -3.64
CA GLY A 43 8.97 -16.40 -3.54
C GLY A 43 8.76 -16.87 -2.10
N VAL A 44 9.86 -17.00 -1.32
CA VAL A 44 9.79 -17.34 0.11
C VAL A 44 9.00 -16.29 0.88
N GLY A 45 9.16 -15.01 0.54
CA GLY A 45 8.36 -13.92 1.09
C GLY A 45 6.85 -14.11 0.83
N PHE A 46 6.45 -14.46 -0.39
CA PHE A 46 5.04 -14.74 -0.71
C PHE A 46 4.48 -15.92 0.10
N VAL A 47 5.23 -17.01 0.21
CA VAL A 47 4.81 -18.16 1.05
C VAL A 47 4.68 -17.74 2.51
N GLY A 48 5.64 -16.99 3.04
CA GLY A 48 5.57 -16.47 4.42
C GLY A 48 4.34 -15.59 4.67
N LEU A 49 4.01 -14.70 3.72
CA LEU A 49 2.81 -13.87 3.81
C LEU A 49 1.54 -14.73 3.80
N SER A 50 1.46 -15.74 2.92
CA SER A 50 0.33 -16.66 2.86
C SER A 50 0.09 -17.35 4.21
N VAL A 51 1.15 -17.86 4.85
CA VAL A 51 1.08 -18.51 6.17
C VAL A 51 0.56 -17.55 7.24
N VAL A 52 1.06 -16.31 7.27
CA VAL A 52 0.65 -15.33 8.29
C VAL A 52 -0.78 -14.85 8.05
N THR A 53 -1.19 -14.65 6.80
CA THR A 53 -2.58 -14.28 6.49
C THR A 53 -3.55 -15.43 6.82
N ALA A 54 -3.18 -16.68 6.55
CA ALA A 54 -3.98 -17.84 6.96
C ALA A 54 -4.13 -17.92 8.49
N LEU A 55 -3.06 -17.63 9.25
CA LEU A 55 -3.13 -17.54 10.70
C LEU A 55 -4.09 -16.44 11.16
N LEU A 56 -4.04 -15.26 10.50
CA LEU A 56 -4.95 -14.15 10.79
C LEU A 56 -6.41 -14.57 10.56
N THR A 57 -6.74 -15.01 9.34
CA THR A 57 -8.12 -15.33 8.95
C THR A 57 -8.72 -16.46 9.79
N SER A 58 -7.95 -17.52 10.04
CA SER A 58 -8.42 -18.66 10.85
C SER A 58 -8.58 -18.32 12.34
N SER A 59 -7.84 -17.35 12.85
CA SER A 59 -7.88 -16.98 14.27
C SER A 59 -8.90 -15.87 14.55
N LEU A 60 -8.89 -14.79 13.78
CA LEU A 60 -9.75 -13.62 14.01
C LEU A 60 -11.12 -13.75 13.37
N GLY A 61 -11.26 -14.44 12.25
CA GLY A 61 -12.53 -14.58 11.54
C GLY A 61 -13.66 -15.05 12.47
N PRO A 62 -13.53 -16.19 13.19
CA PRO A 62 -14.55 -16.67 14.11
C PRO A 62 -14.86 -15.69 15.26
N ALA A 63 -13.83 -15.06 15.84
CA ALA A 63 -14.01 -14.11 16.92
C ALA A 63 -14.76 -12.86 16.45
N LEU A 64 -14.41 -12.34 15.27
CA LEU A 64 -15.08 -11.18 14.69
C LEU A 64 -16.52 -11.47 14.32
N SER A 65 -16.83 -12.67 13.78
CA SER A 65 -18.21 -13.11 13.54
C SER A 65 -19.06 -13.07 14.83
N GLN A 66 -18.49 -13.54 15.94
CA GLN A 66 -19.17 -13.48 17.24
C GLN A 66 -19.39 -12.03 17.71
N VAL A 67 -18.40 -11.15 17.57
CA VAL A 67 -18.53 -9.71 17.90
C VAL A 67 -19.65 -9.08 17.07
N VAL A 68 -19.67 -9.31 15.77
CA VAL A 68 -20.72 -8.79 14.87
C VAL A 68 -22.10 -9.27 15.31
N GLU A 69 -22.24 -10.56 15.65
CA GLU A 69 -23.51 -11.14 16.11
C GLU A 69 -23.95 -10.57 17.48
N ILE A 70 -23.04 -10.52 18.46
CA ILE A 70 -23.36 -10.08 19.84
C ILE A 70 -23.79 -8.62 19.86
N TYR A 71 -23.10 -7.75 19.13
CA TYR A 71 -23.33 -6.30 19.17
C TYR A 71 -24.21 -5.78 18.03
N GLY A 72 -24.68 -6.64 17.13
CA GLY A 72 -25.50 -6.27 15.98
C GLY A 72 -24.77 -5.31 15.02
N LEU A 73 -23.45 -5.42 14.90
CA LEU A 73 -22.63 -4.55 14.07
C LEU A 73 -22.84 -4.88 12.60
N GLN A 74 -22.77 -3.86 11.75
CA GLN A 74 -22.87 -4.01 10.29
C GLN A 74 -21.47 -4.18 9.63
N LEU A 75 -20.54 -4.84 10.32
CA LEU A 75 -19.18 -5.06 9.85
C LEU A 75 -19.13 -6.33 9.00
N LYS A 76 -19.29 -6.17 7.68
CA LYS A 76 -19.33 -7.29 6.72
C LYS A 76 -18.03 -7.45 5.94
N VAL A 77 -17.10 -6.50 6.03
CA VAL A 77 -15.83 -6.52 5.31
C VAL A 77 -14.71 -6.94 6.26
N PHE A 78 -14.16 -8.12 6.02
CA PHE A 78 -13.03 -8.66 6.77
C PHE A 78 -11.71 -8.06 6.27
N ASP A 79 -10.88 -7.59 7.19
CA ASP A 79 -9.56 -7.05 6.85
C ASP A 79 -8.56 -8.16 6.54
N MET A 80 -8.32 -8.37 5.26
CA MET A 80 -7.34 -9.32 4.74
C MET A 80 -5.90 -8.79 4.86
N GLY A 81 -5.73 -7.49 5.04
CA GLY A 81 -4.45 -6.79 5.04
C GLY A 81 -3.79 -6.69 3.67
N TRP A 82 -2.74 -5.87 3.59
CA TRP A 82 -1.99 -5.67 2.36
C TRP A 82 -1.33 -6.96 1.79
N PRO A 83 -0.95 -7.98 2.60
CA PRO A 83 -0.39 -9.20 2.03
C PRO A 83 -1.37 -9.93 1.12
N ALA A 84 -2.63 -10.06 1.55
CA ALA A 84 -3.67 -10.65 0.72
C ALA A 84 -3.99 -9.77 -0.50
N ALA A 85 -4.05 -8.44 -0.33
CA ALA A 85 -4.25 -7.52 -1.44
C ALA A 85 -3.14 -7.63 -2.51
N ALA A 86 -1.88 -7.76 -2.10
CA ALA A 86 -0.75 -7.98 -2.99
C ALA A 86 -0.82 -9.36 -3.68
N ALA A 87 -1.20 -10.41 -2.94
CA ALA A 87 -1.37 -11.75 -3.49
C ALA A 87 -2.49 -11.79 -4.54
N VAL A 88 -3.66 -11.19 -4.24
CA VAL A 88 -4.75 -11.04 -5.23
C VAL A 88 -4.26 -10.29 -6.45
N ALA A 89 -3.63 -9.12 -6.26
CA ALA A 89 -3.19 -8.27 -7.35
C ALA A 89 -2.25 -9.00 -8.32
N TYR A 90 -1.21 -9.65 -7.81
CA TYR A 90 -0.21 -10.33 -8.65
C TYR A 90 -0.71 -11.64 -9.27
N ASN A 91 -1.67 -12.33 -8.68
CA ASN A 91 -2.22 -13.57 -9.23
C ASN A 91 -3.35 -13.34 -10.25
N THR A 92 -3.62 -12.09 -10.64
CA THR A 92 -4.58 -11.78 -11.73
C THR A 92 -3.86 -11.65 -13.06
N SER A 93 -4.65 -11.71 -14.15
CA SER A 93 -4.12 -11.49 -15.50
C SER A 93 -3.51 -10.09 -15.68
N VAL A 94 -4.02 -9.07 -14.99
CA VAL A 94 -3.40 -7.72 -14.95
C VAL A 94 -2.08 -7.76 -14.22
N GLY A 95 -2.04 -8.41 -13.06
CA GLY A 95 -0.84 -8.51 -12.22
C GLY A 95 0.32 -9.21 -12.90
N ALA A 96 0.03 -10.27 -13.68
CA ALA A 96 1.04 -11.01 -14.43
C ALA A 96 1.86 -10.14 -15.41
N PHE A 97 1.25 -9.07 -15.95
CA PHE A 97 1.89 -8.19 -16.92
C PHE A 97 2.21 -6.78 -16.38
N ILE A 98 1.87 -6.49 -15.13
CA ILE A 98 1.99 -5.13 -14.60
C ILE A 98 3.43 -4.60 -14.65
N ILE A 99 4.42 -5.44 -14.36
CA ILE A 99 5.82 -5.03 -14.31
C ILE A 99 6.32 -4.59 -15.69
N PRO A 100 6.25 -5.41 -16.77
CA PRO A 100 6.72 -4.98 -18.09
C PRO A 100 5.90 -3.81 -18.64
N VAL A 101 4.60 -3.75 -18.40
CA VAL A 101 3.75 -2.64 -18.85
C VAL A 101 4.18 -1.32 -18.19
N CYS A 102 4.30 -1.30 -16.86
CA CYS A 102 4.67 -0.10 -16.14
C CYS A 102 6.12 0.33 -16.40
N LEU A 103 7.07 -0.61 -16.55
CA LEU A 103 8.44 -0.29 -16.95
C LEU A 103 8.49 0.35 -18.35
N GLY A 104 7.70 -0.17 -19.29
CA GLY A 104 7.56 0.43 -20.62
C GLY A 104 7.01 1.85 -20.58
N VAL A 105 5.96 2.09 -19.78
CA VAL A 105 5.40 3.42 -19.56
C VAL A 105 6.42 4.35 -18.91
N ASN A 106 7.17 3.90 -17.90
CA ASN A 106 8.21 4.71 -17.26
C ASN A 106 9.30 5.12 -18.25
N LEU A 107 9.75 4.17 -19.08
CA LEU A 107 10.72 4.46 -20.12
C LEU A 107 10.20 5.53 -21.10
N LEU A 108 8.97 5.41 -21.58
CA LEU A 108 8.34 6.40 -22.46
C LEU A 108 8.23 7.78 -21.79
N MET A 109 7.86 7.83 -20.51
CA MET A 109 7.77 9.09 -19.76
C MET A 109 9.14 9.74 -19.54
N LEU A 110 10.18 8.95 -19.31
CA LEU A 110 11.56 9.45 -19.20
C LEU A 110 12.05 10.01 -20.54
N LEU A 111 11.83 9.31 -21.66
CA LEU A 111 12.20 9.73 -23.00
C LEU A 111 11.48 11.03 -23.41
N THR A 112 10.21 11.18 -23.05
CA THR A 112 9.40 12.38 -23.33
C THR A 112 9.60 13.49 -22.29
N LYS A 113 10.45 13.27 -21.26
CA LYS A 113 10.69 14.18 -20.13
C LYS A 113 9.41 14.56 -19.39
N THR A 114 8.45 13.65 -19.30
CA THR A 114 7.20 13.82 -18.54
C THR A 114 7.30 13.26 -17.13
N THR A 115 8.41 12.59 -16.81
CA THR A 115 8.86 12.27 -15.44
C THR A 115 10.39 12.37 -15.36
N ARG A 116 10.90 12.62 -14.14
CA ARG A 116 12.31 12.49 -13.76
C ARG A 116 12.56 11.33 -12.80
N THR A 117 11.51 10.59 -12.47
CA THR A 117 11.58 9.43 -11.56
C THR A 117 11.75 8.14 -12.38
N VAL A 118 12.79 7.39 -12.05
CA VAL A 118 12.99 6.01 -12.51
C VAL A 118 12.50 5.08 -11.41
N ASN A 119 11.32 4.48 -11.60
CA ASN A 119 10.72 3.61 -10.61
C ASN A 119 11.30 2.20 -10.68
N ILE A 120 12.21 1.90 -9.77
CA ILE A 120 12.92 0.61 -9.68
C ILE A 120 12.47 -0.25 -8.51
N ASP A 121 11.61 0.26 -7.65
CA ASP A 121 11.03 -0.53 -6.56
C ASP A 121 9.85 -1.34 -7.06
N LEU A 122 10.17 -2.46 -7.67
CA LEU A 122 9.21 -3.37 -8.29
C LEU A 122 8.21 -3.96 -7.28
N TRP A 123 8.53 -3.93 -5.99
CA TRP A 123 7.59 -4.35 -4.95
C TRP A 123 6.31 -3.49 -4.96
N ASN A 124 6.43 -2.19 -5.14
CA ASN A 124 5.29 -1.29 -5.15
C ASN A 124 4.34 -1.49 -6.35
N TYR A 125 4.73 -2.27 -7.34
CA TYR A 125 3.92 -2.51 -8.55
C TYR A 125 2.62 -3.26 -8.28
N TRP A 126 2.52 -3.98 -7.15
CA TRP A 126 1.27 -4.64 -6.79
C TRP A 126 0.10 -3.64 -6.58
N HIS A 127 0.37 -2.41 -6.16
CA HIS A 127 -0.67 -1.40 -6.02
C HIS A 127 -1.31 -1.03 -7.37
N PHE A 128 -0.50 -0.94 -8.43
CA PHE A 128 -0.99 -0.69 -9.79
C PHE A 128 -1.74 -1.91 -10.31
N ALA A 129 -1.24 -3.11 -10.02
CA ALA A 129 -1.93 -4.36 -10.31
C ALA A 129 -3.27 -4.46 -9.56
N PHE A 130 -3.33 -4.01 -8.30
CA PHE A 130 -4.53 -4.03 -7.46
C PHE A 130 -5.66 -3.22 -8.09
N ILE A 131 -5.45 -1.93 -8.40
CA ILE A 131 -6.49 -1.11 -9.01
C ILE A 131 -6.90 -1.67 -10.38
N GLY A 132 -5.94 -2.17 -11.16
CA GLY A 132 -6.22 -2.83 -12.43
C GLY A 132 -7.04 -4.11 -12.27
N ALA A 133 -6.76 -4.93 -11.26
CA ALA A 133 -7.52 -6.14 -10.95
C ALA A 133 -8.96 -5.81 -10.53
N VAL A 134 -9.14 -4.86 -9.59
CA VAL A 134 -10.46 -4.46 -9.11
C VAL A 134 -11.33 -3.93 -10.27
N VAL A 135 -10.77 -3.09 -11.16
CA VAL A 135 -11.48 -2.60 -12.35
C VAL A 135 -11.75 -3.74 -13.35
N TYR A 136 -10.80 -4.66 -13.56
CA TYR A 136 -10.99 -5.83 -14.42
C TYR A 136 -12.17 -6.68 -13.94
N PHE A 137 -12.19 -7.06 -12.65
CA PHE A 137 -13.25 -7.89 -12.09
C PHE A 137 -14.60 -7.17 -11.96
N ALA A 138 -14.61 -5.83 -11.89
CA ALA A 138 -15.84 -5.03 -11.94
C ALA A 138 -16.42 -4.96 -13.36
N SER A 139 -15.56 -4.76 -14.36
CA SER A 139 -15.98 -4.51 -15.76
C SER A 139 -16.01 -5.75 -16.64
N ASP A 140 -15.50 -6.89 -16.16
CA ASP A 140 -15.22 -8.11 -16.93
C ASP A 140 -14.37 -7.84 -18.20
N ASN A 141 -13.53 -6.80 -18.17
CA ASN A 141 -12.71 -6.38 -19.30
C ASN A 141 -11.29 -6.01 -18.87
N ILE A 142 -10.32 -6.83 -19.31
CA ILE A 142 -8.91 -6.69 -18.96
C ILE A 142 -8.29 -5.36 -19.44
N TRP A 143 -8.78 -4.81 -20.55
CA TRP A 143 -8.25 -3.54 -21.09
C TRP A 143 -8.60 -2.35 -20.21
N TRP A 144 -9.79 -2.35 -19.57
CA TRP A 144 -10.13 -1.38 -18.54
C TRP A 144 -9.25 -1.53 -17.31
N GLY A 145 -8.92 -2.76 -16.95
CA GLY A 145 -7.96 -3.04 -15.88
C GLY A 145 -6.57 -2.44 -16.15
N PHE A 146 -6.00 -2.72 -17.35
CA PHE A 146 -4.73 -2.13 -17.75
C PHE A 146 -4.80 -0.61 -17.87
N PHE A 147 -5.88 -0.06 -18.40
CA PHE A 147 -6.09 1.38 -18.46
C PHE A 147 -6.01 2.02 -17.08
N ALA A 148 -6.76 1.52 -16.10
CA ALA A 148 -6.75 2.02 -14.73
C ALA A 148 -5.37 1.92 -14.09
N ALA A 149 -4.68 0.79 -14.26
CA ALA A 149 -3.32 0.57 -13.77
C ALA A 149 -2.31 1.58 -14.37
N VAL A 150 -2.35 1.80 -15.67
CA VAL A 150 -1.44 2.72 -16.38
C VAL A 150 -1.70 4.18 -15.98
N ILE A 151 -2.97 4.60 -15.90
CA ILE A 151 -3.34 5.94 -15.43
C ILE A 151 -2.84 6.16 -14.00
N CYS A 152 -3.09 5.19 -13.11
CA CYS A 152 -2.60 5.22 -11.75
C CYS A 152 -1.07 5.38 -11.71
N TYR A 153 -0.35 4.61 -12.52
CA TYR A 153 1.10 4.64 -12.60
C TYR A 153 1.64 6.01 -13.05
N ILE A 154 1.09 6.54 -14.14
CA ILE A 154 1.52 7.86 -14.69
C ILE A 154 1.32 8.96 -13.65
N ILE A 155 0.13 9.05 -13.05
CA ILE A 155 -0.16 10.10 -12.06
C ILE A 155 0.74 9.93 -10.82
N THR A 156 0.98 8.69 -10.38
CA THR A 156 1.87 8.42 -9.25
C THR A 156 3.31 8.87 -9.52
N LEU A 157 3.84 8.65 -10.72
CA LEU A 157 5.17 9.16 -11.10
C LEU A 157 5.23 10.70 -11.07
N ILE A 158 4.18 11.37 -11.51
CA ILE A 158 4.08 12.84 -11.48
C ILE A 158 4.02 13.35 -10.03
N LEU A 159 3.26 12.67 -9.15
CA LEU A 159 3.21 13.01 -7.73
C LEU A 159 4.56 12.75 -7.03
N ALA A 160 5.27 11.68 -7.42
CA ALA A 160 6.62 11.41 -6.93
C ALA A 160 7.60 12.52 -7.33
N ASP A 161 7.56 13.00 -8.57
CA ASP A 161 8.38 14.13 -9.03
C ASP A 161 8.04 15.43 -8.26
N TYR A 162 6.73 15.67 -8.05
CA TYR A 162 6.25 16.88 -7.36
C TYR A 162 6.67 16.91 -5.88
N THR A 163 6.69 15.76 -5.22
CA THR A 163 7.01 15.65 -3.79
C THR A 163 8.51 15.45 -3.52
N ALA A 164 9.31 15.10 -4.54
CA ALA A 164 10.70 14.71 -4.38
C ALA A 164 11.54 15.73 -3.63
N ASP A 165 11.49 17.00 -4.01
CA ASP A 165 12.33 18.05 -3.39
C ASP A 165 11.94 18.28 -1.92
N LYS A 166 10.65 18.18 -1.57
CA LYS A 166 10.17 18.27 -0.18
C LYS A 166 10.58 17.05 0.63
N PHE A 167 10.49 15.86 0.03
CA PHE A 167 10.90 14.60 0.64
C PHE A 167 12.40 14.58 0.96
N GLN A 168 13.22 14.94 -0.02
CA GLN A 168 14.67 14.99 0.11
C GLN A 168 15.14 16.05 1.12
N GLY A 169 14.46 17.19 1.18
CA GLY A 169 14.77 18.26 2.13
C GLY A 169 14.27 18.01 3.54
N PHE A 170 13.41 17.02 3.75
CA PHE A 170 12.86 16.70 5.06
C PHE A 170 13.55 15.49 5.71
N TYR A 171 13.87 14.45 4.94
CA TYR A 171 14.51 13.24 5.44
C TYR A 171 16.00 13.23 5.13
N ASP A 172 16.81 12.90 6.14
CA ASP A 172 18.26 12.81 6.00
C ASP A 172 18.66 11.69 5.03
N LYS A 173 19.70 11.95 4.23
CA LYS A 173 20.32 10.98 3.30
C LYS A 173 19.37 10.44 2.22
N MET A 174 18.39 11.26 1.82
CA MET A 174 17.41 10.89 0.77
C MET A 174 17.61 11.66 -0.53
N GLU A 175 18.80 12.25 -0.75
CA GLU A 175 19.11 12.96 -1.98
C GLU A 175 18.95 12.07 -3.22
N GLY A 176 18.26 12.59 -4.23
CA GLY A 176 17.97 11.87 -5.47
C GLY A 176 16.96 10.72 -5.33
N ILE A 177 16.25 10.63 -4.21
CA ILE A 177 15.16 9.65 -3.99
C ILE A 177 13.80 10.33 -4.18
N SER A 178 12.87 9.62 -4.81
CA SER A 178 11.45 9.96 -4.88
C SER A 178 10.59 8.75 -4.50
N ILE A 179 9.33 8.97 -4.16
CA ILE A 179 8.44 7.91 -3.66
C ILE A 179 7.26 7.71 -4.61
N PRO A 180 7.38 6.90 -5.66
CA PRO A 180 6.30 6.57 -6.59
C PRO A 180 5.42 5.42 -6.07
N GLN A 181 5.05 5.44 -4.80
CA GLN A 181 4.14 4.44 -4.22
C GLN A 181 2.73 5.03 -4.14
N PRO A 182 1.73 4.45 -4.81
CA PRO A 182 0.42 5.07 -4.98
C PRO A 182 -0.40 5.15 -3.69
N PHE A 183 -0.21 4.25 -2.73
CA PHE A 183 -0.86 4.36 -1.42
C PHE A 183 -0.42 5.63 -0.70
N CYS A 184 0.89 5.84 -0.57
CA CYS A 184 1.45 7.05 0.04
C CYS A 184 1.13 8.31 -0.78
N ALA A 185 1.36 8.27 -2.10
CA ALA A 185 1.17 9.40 -3.00
C ALA A 185 -0.30 9.80 -3.18
N GLY A 186 -1.22 8.85 -3.06
CA GLY A 186 -2.66 9.09 -3.25
C GLY A 186 -3.27 10.05 -2.23
N PHE A 187 -2.65 10.21 -1.06
CA PHE A 187 -3.08 11.16 -0.04
C PHE A 187 -2.49 12.58 -0.22
N VAL A 188 -1.47 12.75 -1.06
CA VAL A 188 -0.77 14.03 -1.24
C VAL A 188 -1.69 15.18 -1.64
N PRO A 189 -2.60 15.06 -2.62
CA PRO A 189 -3.50 16.14 -2.98
C PRO A 189 -4.36 16.63 -1.80
N PHE A 190 -4.88 15.69 -1.01
CA PHE A 190 -5.69 15.98 0.19
C PHE A 190 -4.85 16.61 1.28
N ALA A 191 -3.65 16.09 1.53
CA ALA A 191 -2.72 16.66 2.48
C ALA A 191 -2.36 18.11 2.16
N LEU A 192 -2.15 18.44 0.89
CA LEU A 192 -1.87 19.81 0.45
C LEU A 192 -3.06 20.75 0.72
N ILE A 193 -4.28 20.30 0.43
CA ILE A 193 -5.50 21.09 0.64
C ILE A 193 -5.73 21.33 2.13
N ILE A 194 -5.74 20.25 2.93
CA ILE A 194 -6.01 20.32 4.37
C ILE A 194 -4.92 21.14 5.08
N ASN A 195 -3.63 20.89 4.76
CA ASN A 195 -2.53 21.66 5.35
C ASN A 195 -2.67 23.17 5.05
N LYS A 196 -3.04 23.53 3.81
CA LYS A 196 -3.28 24.93 3.43
C LYS A 196 -4.45 25.57 4.21
N VAL A 197 -5.46 24.80 4.56
CA VAL A 197 -6.57 25.25 5.42
C VAL A 197 -6.08 25.45 6.86
N LEU A 198 -5.35 24.47 7.40
CA LEU A 198 -4.80 24.53 8.76
C LEU A 198 -3.80 25.69 8.93
N ASP A 199 -3.00 25.98 7.89
CA ASP A 199 -2.05 27.11 7.90
C ASP A 199 -2.72 28.48 7.98
N LYS A 200 -4.03 28.59 7.68
CA LYS A 200 -4.80 29.84 7.82
C LYS A 200 -5.37 30.05 9.22
N ILE A 201 -5.32 29.04 10.09
CA ILE A 201 -5.84 29.13 11.45
C ILE A 201 -4.75 29.78 12.33
N PRO A 202 -4.99 30.99 12.91
CA PRO A 202 -3.98 31.67 13.72
C PRO A 202 -3.49 30.83 14.89
N GLY A 203 -2.18 30.74 15.07
CA GLY A 203 -1.56 30.01 16.18
C GLY A 203 -1.49 28.49 16.00
N PHE A 204 -2.08 27.95 14.94
CA PHE A 204 -2.09 26.50 14.72
C PHE A 204 -0.70 25.94 14.43
N GLU A 205 0.18 26.72 13.83
CA GLU A 205 1.58 26.36 13.61
C GLU A 205 2.38 26.14 14.91
N LYS A 206 1.93 26.73 16.03
CA LYS A 206 2.56 26.57 17.35
C LYS A 206 2.14 25.27 18.04
N LEU A 207 1.04 24.66 17.58
CA LEU A 207 0.57 23.39 18.10
C LEU A 207 1.40 22.26 17.46
N ASN A 208 2.37 21.76 18.23
CA ASN A 208 3.16 20.60 17.81
C ASN A 208 3.46 19.70 19.02
N ILE A 209 3.72 18.42 18.74
CA ILE A 209 4.06 17.41 19.73
C ILE A 209 5.52 17.03 19.51
N ASP A 210 6.29 16.95 20.58
CA ASP A 210 7.64 16.39 20.58
C ASP A 210 7.57 14.88 20.22
N ALA A 211 7.87 14.58 18.95
CA ALA A 211 7.78 13.23 18.44
C ALA A 211 8.80 12.28 19.08
N GLU A 212 10.01 12.74 19.39
CA GLU A 212 11.03 11.92 20.04
C GLU A 212 10.67 11.61 21.50
N GLY A 213 10.22 12.62 22.25
CA GLY A 213 9.76 12.44 23.61
C GLY A 213 8.54 11.54 23.71
N MET A 214 7.58 11.66 22.77
CA MET A 214 6.40 10.78 22.70
C MET A 214 6.77 9.36 22.35
N LYS A 215 7.65 9.13 21.36
CA LYS A 215 8.14 7.78 21.02
C LYS A 215 8.74 7.09 22.25
N LYS A 216 9.53 7.79 23.04
CA LYS A 216 10.10 7.26 24.31
C LYS A 216 9.01 6.93 25.34
N LYS A 217 7.93 7.72 25.43
CA LYS A 217 6.83 7.49 26.38
C LYS A 217 5.95 6.29 25.98
N PHE A 218 5.75 6.02 24.71
CA PHE A 218 5.00 4.84 24.27
C PHE A 218 5.69 3.53 24.68
N GLY A 219 7.03 3.50 24.71
CA GLY A 219 7.79 2.31 25.09
C GLY A 219 7.29 1.05 24.37
N LEU A 220 7.07 -0.02 25.14
CA LEU A 220 6.57 -1.30 24.62
C LEU A 220 5.19 -1.21 23.93
N LEU A 221 4.30 -0.32 24.39
CA LEU A 221 2.97 -0.15 23.79
C LEU A 221 3.04 0.39 22.36
N GLY A 222 4.17 0.97 21.96
CA GLY A 222 4.41 1.41 20.57
C GLY A 222 4.92 0.32 19.63
N GLU A 223 5.18 -0.87 20.12
CA GLU A 223 5.65 -1.98 19.29
C GLU A 223 4.49 -2.74 18.65
N PRO A 224 4.58 -3.11 17.35
CA PRO A 224 3.53 -3.85 16.64
C PRO A 224 3.09 -5.11 17.38
N LEU A 225 4.03 -5.84 17.97
CA LEU A 225 3.76 -7.03 18.79
C LEU A 225 2.74 -6.75 19.89
N PHE A 226 2.98 -5.73 20.71
CA PHE A 226 2.11 -5.41 21.85
C PHE A 226 0.76 -4.84 21.42
N LEU A 227 0.74 -4.01 20.37
CA LEU A 227 -0.51 -3.53 19.77
C LEU A 227 -1.34 -4.70 19.25
N GLY A 228 -0.72 -5.67 18.56
CA GLY A 228 -1.39 -6.88 18.11
C GLY A 228 -1.98 -7.69 19.27
N ILE A 229 -1.22 -7.87 20.35
CA ILE A 229 -1.71 -8.58 21.54
C ILE A 229 -2.93 -7.87 22.14
N LEU A 230 -2.87 -6.55 22.31
CA LEU A 230 -3.98 -5.76 22.87
C LEU A 230 -5.22 -5.85 21.99
N VAL A 231 -5.07 -5.70 20.67
CA VAL A 231 -6.18 -5.79 19.71
C VAL A 231 -6.77 -7.21 19.73
N GLY A 232 -5.94 -8.25 19.66
CA GLY A 232 -6.40 -9.64 19.69
C GLY A 232 -7.11 -10.02 20.98
N CYS A 233 -6.57 -9.62 22.15
CA CYS A 233 -7.22 -9.81 23.44
C CYS A 233 -8.53 -9.02 23.53
N GLY A 234 -8.57 -7.77 23.02
CA GLY A 234 -9.76 -6.95 22.99
C GLY A 234 -10.89 -7.61 22.18
N ILE A 235 -10.59 -8.06 20.96
CA ILE A 235 -11.56 -8.79 20.12
C ILE A 235 -12.00 -10.10 20.79
N GLY A 236 -11.06 -10.85 21.36
CA GLY A 236 -11.38 -12.06 22.09
C GLY A 236 -12.30 -11.83 23.29
N ALA A 237 -12.10 -10.76 24.04
CA ALA A 237 -12.98 -10.37 25.14
C ALA A 237 -14.36 -9.90 24.65
N LEU A 238 -14.40 -9.08 23.58
CA LEU A 238 -15.65 -8.61 22.95
C LEU A 238 -16.46 -9.75 22.32
N SER A 239 -15.82 -10.86 21.93
CA SER A 239 -16.52 -12.06 21.44
C SER A 239 -17.23 -12.87 22.52
N CYS A 240 -17.18 -12.43 23.79
CA CYS A 240 -17.87 -13.03 24.92
C CYS A 240 -19.14 -12.25 25.28
N LYS A 241 -20.24 -12.98 25.58
CA LYS A 241 -21.55 -12.37 25.86
C LYS A 241 -21.64 -11.68 27.23
N ASN A 242 -20.84 -12.17 28.21
CA ASN A 242 -20.86 -11.65 29.57
C ASN A 242 -19.51 -11.85 30.28
N GLY A 243 -19.38 -11.30 31.51
CA GLY A 243 -18.15 -11.35 32.28
C GLY A 243 -17.75 -12.77 32.72
N GLN A 244 -18.71 -13.66 32.96
CA GLN A 244 -18.41 -15.06 33.31
C GLN A 244 -17.77 -15.79 32.13
N GLU A 245 -18.31 -15.59 30.92
CA GLU A 245 -17.73 -16.17 29.69
C GLU A 245 -16.33 -15.66 29.42
N ILE A 246 -16.03 -14.40 29.75
CA ILE A 246 -14.67 -13.85 29.67
C ILE A 246 -13.72 -14.64 30.57
N VAL A 247 -14.11 -14.88 31.81
CA VAL A 247 -13.30 -15.64 32.77
C VAL A 247 -13.04 -17.06 32.27
N ASP A 248 -14.11 -17.73 31.80
CA ASP A 248 -14.05 -19.12 31.32
C ASP A 248 -13.18 -19.24 30.04
N LYS A 249 -13.11 -18.19 29.24
CA LYS A 249 -12.36 -18.11 27.96
C LYS A 249 -11.01 -17.39 28.04
N ILE A 250 -10.48 -17.08 29.24
CA ILE A 250 -9.18 -16.41 29.39
C ILE A 250 -8.06 -17.04 28.52
N PRO A 251 -7.88 -18.40 28.50
CA PRO A 251 -6.85 -19.02 27.67
C PRO A 251 -7.05 -18.75 26.16
N TYR A 252 -8.30 -18.76 25.70
CA TYR A 252 -8.65 -18.43 24.31
C TYR A 252 -8.35 -16.97 24.00
N ILE A 253 -8.75 -16.03 24.85
CA ILE A 253 -8.53 -14.58 24.69
C ILE A 253 -7.03 -14.27 24.60
N LEU A 254 -6.25 -14.81 25.55
CA LEU A 254 -4.80 -14.63 25.55
C LEU A 254 -4.14 -15.28 24.33
N GLY A 255 -4.61 -16.49 23.96
CA GLY A 255 -4.14 -17.18 22.76
C GLY A 255 -4.41 -16.38 21.47
N LEU A 256 -5.58 -15.74 21.37
CA LEU A 256 -5.93 -14.86 20.25
C LEU A 256 -5.04 -13.60 20.23
N GLY A 257 -4.77 -13.02 21.41
CA GLY A 257 -3.82 -11.92 21.56
C GLY A 257 -2.44 -12.28 21.05
N ILE A 258 -1.88 -13.40 21.48
CA ILE A 258 -0.54 -13.85 21.04
C ILE A 258 -0.51 -14.10 19.53
N LYS A 259 -1.56 -14.72 18.96
CA LYS A 259 -1.64 -14.94 17.50
C LYS A 259 -1.68 -13.62 16.72
N MET A 260 -2.46 -12.64 17.19
CA MET A 260 -2.51 -11.32 16.56
C MET A 260 -1.19 -10.56 16.71
N GLY A 261 -0.55 -10.64 17.88
CA GLY A 261 0.80 -10.12 18.09
C GLY A 261 1.80 -10.75 17.13
N ALA A 262 1.74 -12.08 16.94
CA ALA A 262 2.58 -12.78 15.98
C ALA A 262 2.34 -12.30 14.53
N VAL A 263 1.09 -12.10 14.12
CA VAL A 263 0.74 -11.55 12.79
C VAL A 263 1.38 -10.18 12.60
N MET A 264 1.19 -9.26 13.56
CA MET A 264 1.71 -7.89 13.48
C MET A 264 3.25 -7.82 13.49
N GLU A 265 3.92 -8.77 14.15
CA GLU A 265 5.39 -8.85 14.21
C GLU A 265 5.98 -9.57 12.99
N LEU A 266 5.34 -10.63 12.48
CA LEU A 266 5.85 -11.42 11.38
C LEU A 266 5.71 -10.73 10.02
N ILE A 267 4.62 -9.97 9.79
CA ILE A 267 4.41 -9.25 8.52
C ILE A 267 5.62 -8.35 8.17
N PRO A 268 6.12 -7.44 9.03
CA PRO A 268 7.29 -6.64 8.72
C PRO A 268 8.57 -7.46 8.49
N ARG A 269 8.76 -8.56 9.24
CA ARG A 269 9.94 -9.44 9.09
C ARG A 269 9.93 -10.17 7.75
N ILE A 270 8.75 -10.67 7.32
CA ILE A 270 8.61 -11.29 6.01
C ILE A 270 8.80 -10.26 4.90
N THR A 271 8.29 -9.03 5.09
CA THR A 271 8.53 -7.92 4.15
C THR A 271 10.03 -7.67 3.94
N SER A 272 10.86 -7.84 4.98
CA SER A 272 12.30 -7.67 4.85
C SER A 272 12.94 -8.66 3.87
N LEU A 273 12.36 -9.88 3.70
CA LEU A 273 12.81 -10.86 2.70
C LEU A 273 12.59 -10.37 1.27
N PHE A 274 11.45 -9.69 1.02
CA PHE A 274 11.22 -9.05 -0.28
C PHE A 274 12.26 -7.97 -0.56
N ILE A 275 12.53 -7.12 0.44
CA ILE A 275 13.54 -6.05 0.32
C ILE A 275 14.91 -6.64 0.05
N GLU A 276 15.31 -7.69 0.78
CA GLU A 276 16.58 -8.40 0.56
C GLU A 276 16.65 -9.01 -0.85
N GLY A 277 15.56 -9.63 -1.31
CA GLY A 277 15.46 -10.21 -2.65
C GLY A 277 15.53 -9.16 -3.76
N LEU A 278 14.86 -8.02 -3.59
CA LEU A 278 14.77 -6.97 -4.60
C LEU A 278 15.98 -6.04 -4.64
N LYS A 279 16.69 -5.89 -3.52
CA LYS A 279 17.82 -4.97 -3.39
C LYS A 279 18.90 -5.15 -4.47
N PRO A 280 19.38 -6.39 -4.80
CA PRO A 280 20.39 -6.57 -5.84
C PRO A 280 19.92 -6.11 -7.23
N ILE A 281 18.61 -6.25 -7.52
CA ILE A 281 17.99 -5.81 -8.77
C ILE A 281 17.93 -4.28 -8.81
N SER A 282 17.50 -3.67 -7.71
CA SER A 282 17.45 -2.23 -7.53
C SER A 282 18.85 -1.58 -7.68
N ASP A 283 19.86 -2.13 -6.98
CA ASP A 283 21.23 -1.63 -7.02
C ASP A 283 21.83 -1.74 -8.45
N ALA A 284 21.65 -2.87 -9.13
CA ALA A 284 22.14 -3.06 -10.50
C ALA A 284 21.44 -2.13 -11.50
N THR A 285 20.13 -1.91 -11.33
CA THR A 285 19.38 -0.94 -12.15
C THR A 285 19.91 0.47 -11.94
N ARG A 286 20.18 0.85 -10.70
CA ARG A 286 20.80 2.14 -10.33
C ARG A 286 22.14 2.34 -11.02
N GLU A 287 23.01 1.33 -10.96
CA GLU A 287 24.31 1.39 -11.64
C GLU A 287 24.19 1.48 -13.17
N LEU A 288 23.27 0.73 -13.76
CA LEU A 288 23.01 0.76 -15.20
C LEU A 288 22.57 2.16 -15.65
N ILE A 289 21.64 2.77 -14.88
CA ILE A 289 21.15 4.13 -15.13
C ILE A 289 22.28 5.14 -15.00
N ALA A 290 23.05 5.08 -13.92
CA ALA A 290 24.19 5.98 -13.69
C ALA A 290 25.23 5.89 -14.81
N LYS A 291 25.47 4.71 -15.38
CA LYS A 291 26.40 4.50 -16.50
C LYS A 291 25.85 5.00 -17.83
N LYS A 292 24.59 4.71 -18.16
CA LYS A 292 23.97 5.05 -19.45
C LYS A 292 23.48 6.50 -19.54
N PHE A 293 23.07 7.08 -18.44
CA PHE A 293 22.48 8.42 -18.37
C PHE A 293 23.36 9.42 -17.61
N LYS A 294 24.69 9.31 -17.73
CA LYS A 294 25.68 10.22 -17.12
C LYS A 294 25.40 11.72 -17.34
N SER A 295 24.63 12.08 -18.38
CA SER A 295 24.23 13.45 -18.70
C SER A 295 22.82 13.83 -18.22
N ALA A 296 22.08 12.92 -17.61
CA ALA A 296 20.72 13.16 -17.14
C ALA A 296 20.73 13.78 -15.74
N VAL A 297 21.11 15.07 -15.68
CA VAL A 297 21.06 15.87 -14.45
C VAL A 297 19.63 15.90 -13.92
N GLY A 298 19.45 15.56 -12.64
CA GLY A 298 18.16 15.69 -11.94
C GLY A 298 17.21 14.51 -12.07
N LEU A 299 17.69 13.29 -12.42
CA LEU A 299 16.89 12.08 -12.29
C LEU A 299 16.79 11.66 -10.80
N ASN A 300 15.59 11.26 -10.41
CA ASN A 300 15.33 10.65 -9.12
C ASN A 300 15.17 9.14 -9.26
N ILE A 301 15.55 8.43 -8.21
CA ILE A 301 15.32 6.99 -8.08
C ILE A 301 14.06 6.78 -7.28
N GLY A 302 13.07 6.16 -7.91
CA GLY A 302 11.81 5.80 -7.27
C GLY A 302 12.00 4.62 -6.32
N MET A 303 11.72 4.84 -5.04
CA MET A 303 11.88 3.85 -3.98
C MET A 303 10.62 3.74 -3.12
N SER A 304 10.56 2.69 -2.29
CA SER A 304 9.50 2.51 -1.30
C SER A 304 9.61 3.52 -0.16
N PRO A 305 8.48 4.01 0.39
CA PRO A 305 8.46 4.78 1.62
C PRO A 305 8.98 4.01 2.84
N ALA A 306 9.20 2.69 2.72
CA ALA A 306 9.82 1.86 3.76
C ALA A 306 11.16 2.41 4.26
N LEU A 307 11.87 3.20 3.44
CA LEU A 307 13.12 3.85 3.82
C LEU A 307 12.98 4.81 5.02
N VAL A 308 11.79 5.37 5.24
CA VAL A 308 11.55 6.46 6.21
C VAL A 308 10.40 6.19 7.18
N ILE A 309 9.77 5.02 7.14
CA ILE A 309 8.68 4.68 8.08
C ILE A 309 9.13 4.67 9.55
N GLY A 310 10.42 4.45 9.80
CA GLY A 310 11.00 4.50 11.14
C GLY A 310 11.20 5.92 11.71
N HIS A 311 10.90 6.98 10.95
CA HIS A 311 11.02 8.35 11.41
C HIS A 311 10.11 8.61 12.64
N PRO A 312 10.61 9.28 13.71
CA PRO A 312 9.87 9.46 14.96
C PRO A 312 8.46 10.02 14.78
N ALA A 313 8.30 11.04 13.94
CA ALA A 313 6.99 11.63 13.69
C ALA A 313 6.03 10.68 12.96
N THR A 314 6.54 9.85 12.03
CA THR A 314 5.73 8.80 11.37
C THR A 314 5.21 7.81 12.40
N LEU A 315 6.09 7.32 13.27
CA LEU A 315 5.73 6.36 14.31
C LEU A 315 4.68 6.93 15.27
N VAL A 316 4.91 8.14 15.78
CA VAL A 316 3.98 8.77 16.74
C VAL A 316 2.61 9.02 16.12
N VAL A 317 2.52 9.57 14.91
CA VAL A 317 1.24 9.81 14.24
C VAL A 317 0.51 8.50 13.98
N SER A 318 1.20 7.47 13.50
CA SER A 318 0.61 6.16 13.23
C SER A 318 0.06 5.53 14.51
N LEU A 319 0.85 5.54 15.60
CA LEU A 319 0.45 4.98 16.88
C LEU A 319 -0.76 5.68 17.50
N LEU A 320 -0.85 7.01 17.34
CA LEU A 320 -2.02 7.76 17.79
C LEU A 320 -3.26 7.46 16.93
N LEU A 321 -3.10 7.27 15.63
CA LEU A 321 -4.21 7.04 14.71
C LEU A 321 -4.71 5.59 14.71
N ILE A 322 -3.92 4.60 15.10
CA ILE A 322 -4.36 3.20 15.19
C ILE A 322 -5.65 3.06 16.03
N PRO A 323 -5.67 3.43 17.33
CA PRO A 323 -6.88 3.32 18.13
C PRO A 323 -8.02 4.22 17.64
N VAL A 324 -7.68 5.38 17.10
CA VAL A 324 -8.67 6.31 16.54
C VAL A 324 -9.32 5.71 15.29
N THR A 325 -8.56 5.03 14.42
CA THR A 325 -9.11 4.39 13.21
C THR A 325 -10.01 3.21 13.55
N ILE A 326 -9.67 2.43 14.59
CA ILE A 326 -10.54 1.36 15.10
C ILE A 326 -11.85 1.97 15.62
N LEU A 327 -11.78 3.04 16.42
CA LEU A 327 -12.97 3.74 16.93
C LEU A 327 -13.83 4.27 15.78
N LEU A 328 -13.22 4.95 14.81
CA LEU A 328 -13.92 5.45 13.62
C LEU A 328 -14.61 4.32 12.87
N ALA A 329 -13.95 3.17 12.70
CA ALA A 329 -14.53 2.03 11.99
C ALA A 329 -15.82 1.52 12.65
N VAL A 330 -15.92 1.61 13.98
CA VAL A 330 -17.12 1.18 14.72
C VAL A 330 -18.22 2.25 14.73
N VAL A 331 -17.86 3.56 14.83
CA VAL A 331 -18.85 4.63 15.02
C VAL A 331 -19.33 5.27 13.72
N LEU A 332 -18.61 5.12 12.61
CA LEU A 332 -19.00 5.74 11.34
C LEU A 332 -20.20 5.01 10.72
N PRO A 333 -21.34 5.70 10.52
CA PRO A 333 -22.54 5.07 9.96
C PRO A 333 -22.29 4.64 8.50
N GLY A 334 -22.69 3.41 8.15
CA GLY A 334 -22.51 2.85 6.80
C GLY A 334 -21.10 2.36 6.47
N ASN A 335 -20.15 2.45 7.41
CA ASN A 335 -18.89 1.74 7.28
C ASN A 335 -19.09 0.26 7.64
N GLU A 336 -18.60 -0.65 6.80
CA GLU A 336 -18.68 -2.11 7.01
C GLU A 336 -17.31 -2.75 7.24
N PHE A 337 -16.21 -1.97 7.25
CA PHE A 337 -14.85 -2.42 7.36
C PHE A 337 -14.24 -2.12 8.75
N LEU A 338 -13.66 -3.14 9.39
CA LEU A 338 -12.88 -2.98 10.62
C LEU A 338 -11.40 -3.29 10.34
N PRO A 339 -10.50 -2.29 10.38
CA PRO A 339 -9.08 -2.51 10.17
C PRO A 339 -8.44 -3.23 11.35
N LEU A 340 -7.72 -4.31 11.07
CA LEU A 340 -6.99 -5.13 12.03
C LEU A 340 -5.59 -5.46 11.50
N ALA A 341 -5.49 -6.26 10.44
CA ALA A 341 -4.22 -6.61 9.79
C ALA A 341 -3.59 -5.40 9.10
N SER A 342 -4.40 -4.56 8.49
CA SER A 342 -3.99 -3.34 7.80
C SER A 342 -3.37 -2.29 8.72
N LEU A 343 -3.59 -2.38 10.05
CA LEU A 343 -2.97 -1.46 11.01
C LEU A 343 -1.45 -1.52 10.97
N ALA A 344 -0.88 -2.69 10.64
CA ALA A 344 0.57 -2.85 10.42
C ALA A 344 1.10 -2.02 9.23
N GLY A 345 0.24 -1.70 8.25
CA GLY A 345 0.56 -0.88 7.09
C GLY A 345 0.36 0.62 7.30
N MET A 346 -0.21 1.06 8.42
CA MET A 346 -0.56 2.47 8.64
C MET A 346 0.64 3.43 8.55
N PHE A 347 1.83 2.97 8.89
CA PHE A 347 3.07 3.76 8.80
C PHE A 347 3.39 4.23 7.36
N TYR A 348 2.85 3.58 6.35
CA TYR A 348 3.06 3.93 4.93
C TYR A 348 2.20 5.11 4.46
N VAL A 349 1.21 5.57 5.22
CA VAL A 349 0.35 6.72 4.88
C VAL A 349 1.13 8.03 4.95
N PHE A 350 2.02 8.20 5.95
CA PHE A 350 2.56 9.50 6.36
C PHE A 350 3.87 9.96 5.72
N PRO A 351 4.70 9.11 5.08
CA PRO A 351 6.01 9.51 4.55
C PRO A 351 6.00 10.69 3.56
N LEU A 352 4.93 10.90 2.79
CA LEU A 352 4.79 12.06 1.94
C LEU A 352 3.95 13.20 2.56
N ILE A 353 3.18 12.93 3.61
CA ILE A 353 2.40 13.94 4.34
C ILE A 353 3.30 14.76 5.27
N LEU A 354 4.23 14.11 5.97
CA LEU A 354 5.14 14.78 6.90
C LEU A 354 6.01 15.88 6.27
N PRO A 355 6.61 15.69 5.08
CA PRO A 355 7.30 16.78 4.38
C PRO A 355 6.39 17.96 4.04
N ILE A 356 5.11 17.72 3.78
CA ILE A 356 4.10 18.76 3.48
C ILE A 356 3.80 19.57 4.76
N THR A 357 3.64 18.92 5.90
CA THR A 357 3.37 19.54 7.20
C THR A 357 4.64 20.05 7.90
N LYS A 358 5.81 19.88 7.28
CA LYS A 358 7.14 20.22 7.85
C LYS A 358 7.39 19.50 9.18
N GLY A 359 6.95 18.25 9.30
CA GLY A 359 7.10 17.43 10.51
C GLY A 359 6.12 17.75 11.65
N ASN A 360 5.15 18.64 11.44
CA ASN A 360 4.17 18.96 12.48
C ASN A 360 3.23 17.78 12.73
N VAL A 361 3.37 17.13 13.88
CA VAL A 361 2.64 15.93 14.29
C VAL A 361 1.13 16.20 14.38
N VAL A 362 0.72 17.35 14.92
CA VAL A 362 -0.72 17.69 15.09
C VAL A 362 -1.39 17.88 13.74
N LYS A 363 -0.76 18.61 12.81
CA LYS A 363 -1.29 18.77 11.44
C LYS A 363 -1.37 17.42 10.72
N THR A 364 -0.32 16.61 10.84
CA THR A 364 -0.25 15.29 10.20
C THR A 364 -1.32 14.37 10.78
N PHE A 365 -1.55 14.41 12.09
CA PHE A 365 -2.62 13.66 12.76
C PHE A 365 -4.01 14.05 12.23
N ILE A 366 -4.31 15.35 12.11
CA ILE A 366 -5.60 15.82 11.59
C ILE A 366 -5.79 15.40 10.14
N ILE A 367 -4.76 15.54 9.31
CA ILE A 367 -4.80 15.06 7.93
C ILE A 367 -5.07 13.55 7.91
N GLY A 368 -4.32 12.77 8.70
CA GLY A 368 -4.49 11.33 8.83
C GLY A 368 -5.90 10.94 9.29
N PHE A 369 -6.44 11.63 10.29
CA PHE A 369 -7.80 11.42 10.78
C PHE A 369 -8.84 11.58 9.65
N VAL A 370 -8.77 12.68 8.90
CA VAL A 370 -9.72 12.97 7.81
C VAL A 370 -9.60 11.94 6.68
N VAL A 371 -8.37 11.65 6.21
CA VAL A 371 -8.18 10.74 5.08
C VAL A 371 -8.51 9.30 5.44
N LEU A 372 -8.25 8.87 6.69
CA LEU A 372 -8.59 7.53 7.14
C LEU A 372 -10.11 7.39 7.37
N ALA A 373 -10.78 8.40 7.93
CA ALA A 373 -12.22 8.38 8.10
C ALA A 373 -12.95 8.22 6.75
N ILE A 374 -12.52 8.95 5.72
CA ILE A 374 -13.07 8.80 4.37
C ILE A 374 -12.61 7.46 3.75
N GLY A 375 -11.38 7.07 3.99
CA GLY A 375 -10.78 5.84 3.47
C GLY A 375 -11.52 4.57 3.90
N LEU A 376 -12.09 4.54 5.11
CA LEU A 376 -12.91 3.41 5.57
C LEU A 376 -14.13 3.17 4.65
N TYR A 377 -14.79 4.23 4.21
CA TYR A 377 -15.88 4.12 3.24
C TYR A 377 -15.40 3.62 1.87
N PHE A 378 -14.22 4.05 1.43
CA PHE A 378 -13.67 3.58 0.16
C PHE A 378 -13.35 2.09 0.19
N VAL A 379 -12.84 1.58 1.31
CA VAL A 379 -12.61 0.13 1.48
C VAL A 379 -13.94 -0.62 1.42
N THR A 380 -14.96 -0.14 2.14
CA THR A 380 -16.30 -0.72 2.13
C THR A 380 -16.88 -0.76 0.71
N ASP A 381 -16.78 0.33 -0.04
CA ASP A 381 -17.33 0.44 -1.40
C ASP A 381 -16.57 -0.44 -2.43
N LEU A 382 -15.27 -0.65 -2.25
CA LEU A 382 -14.47 -1.49 -3.14
C LEU A 382 -14.49 -2.99 -2.75
N ALA A 383 -14.97 -3.33 -1.55
CA ALA A 383 -14.95 -4.69 -1.01
C ALA A 383 -15.61 -5.75 -1.91
N PRO A 384 -16.80 -5.52 -2.53
CA PRO A 384 -17.42 -6.51 -3.41
C PRO A 384 -16.54 -6.90 -4.58
N TYR A 385 -15.83 -5.93 -5.17
CA TYR A 385 -14.97 -6.15 -6.33
C TYR A 385 -13.64 -6.82 -5.95
N PHE A 386 -13.08 -6.43 -4.81
CA PHE A 386 -11.93 -7.11 -4.24
C PHE A 386 -12.27 -8.58 -3.93
N THR A 387 -13.43 -8.83 -3.33
CA THR A 387 -13.94 -10.17 -3.01
C THR A 387 -14.04 -11.03 -4.26
N LYS A 388 -14.63 -10.50 -5.34
CA LYS A 388 -14.72 -11.21 -6.62
C LYS A 388 -13.34 -11.60 -7.16
N ALA A 389 -12.37 -10.68 -7.08
CA ALA A 389 -10.99 -10.95 -7.49
C ALA A 389 -10.32 -12.01 -6.60
N ALA A 390 -10.48 -11.92 -5.27
CA ALA A 390 -9.92 -12.86 -4.32
C ALA A 390 -10.49 -14.28 -4.50
N HIS A 391 -11.78 -14.42 -4.71
CA HIS A 391 -12.43 -15.70 -4.99
C HIS A 391 -11.92 -16.35 -6.30
N ASP A 392 -11.77 -15.57 -7.37
CA ASP A 392 -11.21 -16.07 -8.64
C ASP A 392 -9.77 -16.55 -8.47
N VAL A 393 -8.95 -15.78 -7.75
CA VAL A 393 -7.56 -16.14 -7.45
C VAL A 393 -7.52 -17.40 -6.57
N TYR A 394 -8.33 -17.47 -5.51
CA TYR A 394 -8.40 -18.64 -4.64
C TYR A 394 -8.80 -19.91 -5.41
N ALA A 395 -9.80 -19.82 -6.27
CA ALA A 395 -10.24 -20.94 -7.09
C ALA A 395 -9.12 -21.51 -7.99
N LYS A 396 -8.19 -20.64 -8.44
CA LYS A 396 -7.08 -21.03 -9.33
C LYS A 396 -5.84 -21.51 -8.58
N THR A 397 -5.52 -20.87 -7.44
CA THR A 397 -4.23 -21.07 -6.74
C THR A 397 -4.34 -21.85 -5.46
N GLN A 398 -5.53 -21.92 -4.86
CA GLN A 398 -5.77 -22.44 -3.50
C GLN A 398 -4.88 -21.75 -2.43
N ASP A 399 -4.45 -20.51 -2.69
CA ASP A 399 -3.62 -19.73 -1.78
C ASP A 399 -4.43 -19.28 -0.56
N ALA A 400 -4.06 -19.77 0.62
CA ALA A 400 -4.73 -19.45 1.87
C ALA A 400 -4.70 -17.95 2.22
N ALA A 401 -3.74 -17.18 1.66
CA ALA A 401 -3.66 -15.73 1.86
C ALA A 401 -4.88 -14.98 1.33
N VAL A 402 -5.55 -15.51 0.30
CA VAL A 402 -6.69 -14.87 -0.35
C VAL A 402 -8.02 -15.52 -0.01
N ASN A 403 -8.03 -16.46 0.94
CA ASN A 403 -9.25 -17.13 1.40
C ASN A 403 -10.01 -16.24 2.39
N ILE A 404 -11.14 -15.70 1.94
CA ILE A 404 -12.00 -14.84 2.76
C ILE A 404 -12.84 -15.70 3.70
N PRO A 405 -12.97 -15.35 5.01
CA PRO A 405 -13.83 -16.06 5.92
C PRO A 405 -15.29 -16.08 5.46
N SER A 406 -15.99 -17.20 5.69
CA SER A 406 -17.39 -17.35 5.33
C SER A 406 -18.26 -16.26 5.98
N GLY A 407 -19.16 -15.67 5.21
CA GLY A 407 -20.07 -14.61 5.66
C GLY A 407 -19.48 -13.19 5.59
N PHE A 408 -18.24 -13.03 5.12
CA PHE A 408 -17.62 -11.74 4.92
C PHE A 408 -17.28 -11.47 3.45
N GLU A 409 -17.18 -10.19 3.11
CA GLU A 409 -16.41 -9.70 1.99
C GLU A 409 -14.97 -9.45 2.41
N GLY A 410 -14.04 -9.40 1.47
CA GLY A 410 -12.64 -9.10 1.74
C GLY A 410 -12.32 -7.62 1.48
N GLY A 411 -11.42 -7.06 2.30
CA GLY A 411 -10.91 -5.72 2.10
C GLY A 411 -9.50 -5.56 2.67
N ALA A 412 -8.87 -4.43 2.39
CA ALA A 412 -7.62 -4.03 3.00
C ALA A 412 -7.55 -2.51 3.03
N LEU A 413 -7.04 -1.94 4.13
CA LEU A 413 -6.88 -0.48 4.22
C LEU A 413 -5.85 0.03 3.21
N ASP A 414 -4.77 -0.75 3.04
CA ASP A 414 -3.68 -0.40 2.14
C ASP A 414 -4.20 -0.22 0.71
N PHE A 415 -3.95 0.94 0.15
CA PHE A 415 -4.34 1.43 -1.15
C PHE A 415 -5.85 1.51 -1.42
N ALA A 416 -6.69 0.56 -0.98
CA ALA A 416 -8.16 0.66 -1.16
C ALA A 416 -8.75 1.88 -0.43
N SER A 417 -8.15 2.29 0.71
CA SER A 417 -8.56 3.52 1.43
C SER A 417 -8.10 4.81 0.75
N SER A 418 -7.25 4.73 -0.27
CA SER A 418 -6.76 5.92 -0.96
C SER A 418 -7.86 6.57 -1.79
N PRO A 419 -8.11 7.89 -1.63
CA PRO A 419 -9.03 8.61 -2.50
C PRO A 419 -8.67 8.51 -3.98
N PHE A 420 -7.40 8.30 -4.25
CA PHE A 420 -6.87 8.16 -5.60
C PHE A 420 -7.30 6.84 -6.25
N SER A 421 -7.20 5.71 -5.54
CA SER A 421 -7.68 4.41 -6.05
C SER A 421 -9.20 4.43 -6.28
N TRP A 422 -9.93 4.98 -5.33
CA TRP A 422 -11.38 5.10 -5.41
C TRP A 422 -11.83 5.96 -6.61
N ALA A 423 -11.19 7.12 -6.80
CA ALA A 423 -11.51 8.01 -7.93
C ALA A 423 -11.21 7.35 -9.29
N ILE A 424 -10.06 6.67 -9.44
CA ILE A 424 -9.72 5.97 -10.67
C ILE A 424 -10.73 4.84 -10.94
N PHE A 425 -11.09 4.07 -9.90
CA PHE A 425 -12.07 3.00 -10.03
C PHE A 425 -13.41 3.54 -10.56
N HIS A 426 -14.01 4.52 -9.89
CA HIS A 426 -15.32 5.03 -10.28
C HIS A 426 -15.30 5.77 -11.61
N LEU A 427 -14.28 6.57 -11.90
CA LEU A 427 -14.16 7.23 -13.20
C LEU A 427 -14.01 6.20 -14.33
N THR A 428 -13.34 5.08 -14.10
CA THR A 428 -13.18 4.04 -15.13
C THR A 428 -14.39 3.14 -15.23
N TYR A 429 -14.89 2.62 -14.08
CA TYR A 429 -15.96 1.62 -14.06
C TYR A 429 -17.35 2.23 -14.11
N SER A 430 -17.67 3.17 -13.22
CA SER A 430 -19.03 3.73 -13.11
C SER A 430 -19.35 4.71 -14.24
N PHE A 431 -18.38 5.57 -14.61
CA PHE A 431 -18.57 6.57 -15.67
C PHE A 431 -18.00 6.14 -17.03
N LYS A 432 -17.40 4.93 -17.13
CA LYS A 432 -16.94 4.29 -18.36
C LYS A 432 -16.15 5.26 -19.27
N TRP A 433 -16.59 5.41 -20.53
CA TRP A 433 -15.90 6.24 -21.52
C TRP A 433 -15.78 7.72 -21.13
N ILE A 434 -16.79 8.29 -20.48
CA ILE A 434 -16.79 9.71 -20.06
C ILE A 434 -15.73 9.89 -18.95
N GLY A 435 -15.79 9.09 -17.90
CA GLY A 435 -14.86 9.17 -16.79
C GLY A 435 -13.42 8.84 -17.24
N SER A 436 -13.25 7.86 -18.11
CA SER A 436 -11.95 7.52 -18.68
C SER A 436 -11.39 8.65 -19.53
N GLY A 437 -12.23 9.32 -20.32
CA GLY A 437 -11.85 10.53 -21.06
C GLY A 437 -11.39 11.65 -20.15
N ILE A 438 -12.09 11.89 -19.03
CA ILE A 438 -11.68 12.85 -17.99
C ILE A 438 -10.31 12.46 -17.41
N LEU A 439 -10.11 11.18 -17.06
CA LEU A 439 -8.82 10.69 -16.54
C LEU A 439 -7.69 10.93 -17.54
N VAL A 440 -7.90 10.65 -18.82
CA VAL A 440 -6.89 10.90 -19.88
C VAL A 440 -6.56 12.38 -19.96
N LEU A 441 -7.57 13.27 -20.00
CA LEU A 441 -7.34 14.70 -20.06
C LEU A 441 -6.57 15.24 -18.85
N ILE A 442 -6.96 14.82 -17.64
CA ILE A 442 -6.24 15.18 -16.40
C ILE A 442 -4.81 14.68 -16.45
N THR A 443 -4.61 13.42 -16.85
CA THR A 443 -3.27 12.81 -16.93
C THR A 443 -2.38 13.53 -17.91
N LEU A 444 -2.87 13.79 -19.13
CA LEU A 444 -2.12 14.54 -20.15
C LEU A 444 -1.80 15.97 -19.69
N PHE A 445 -2.75 16.64 -19.06
CA PHE A 445 -2.53 17.97 -18.49
C PHE A 445 -1.42 17.95 -17.42
N LEU A 446 -1.47 17.00 -16.49
CA LEU A 446 -0.44 16.82 -15.46
C LEU A 446 0.93 16.47 -16.06
N MET A 447 0.98 15.62 -17.10
CA MET A 447 2.21 15.31 -17.82
C MET A 447 2.83 16.57 -18.46
N VAL A 448 2.02 17.44 -19.07
CA VAL A 448 2.49 18.70 -19.66
C VAL A 448 3.03 19.64 -18.59
N LEU A 449 2.33 19.79 -17.46
CA LEU A 449 2.79 20.63 -16.35
C LEU A 449 4.12 20.10 -15.78
N ASN A 450 4.19 18.79 -15.53
CA ASN A 450 5.39 18.15 -15.00
C ASN A 450 6.58 18.30 -15.95
N ARG A 451 6.37 18.09 -17.26
CA ARG A 451 7.40 18.33 -18.28
C ARG A 451 7.94 19.76 -18.25
N ARG A 452 7.07 20.76 -18.13
CA ARG A 452 7.49 22.17 -18.02
C ARG A 452 8.35 22.40 -16.77
N SER A 453 7.95 21.83 -15.63
CA SER A 453 8.71 21.90 -14.38
C SER A 453 10.09 21.25 -14.53
N ILE A 454 10.16 20.04 -15.10
CA ILE A 454 11.42 19.31 -15.33
C ILE A 454 12.37 20.10 -16.24
N ILE A 455 11.87 20.64 -17.34
CA ILE A 455 12.69 21.43 -18.27
C ILE A 455 13.23 22.70 -17.59
N LYS A 456 12.40 23.36 -16.77
CA LYS A 456 12.84 24.53 -15.99
C LYS A 456 13.95 24.15 -15.00
N TYR A 457 13.74 23.07 -14.22
CA TYR A 457 14.71 22.55 -13.27
C TYR A 457 16.06 22.22 -13.94
N GLN A 458 16.03 21.52 -15.07
CA GLN A 458 17.24 21.16 -15.82
C GLN A 458 18.01 22.37 -16.36
N LYS A 459 17.32 23.49 -16.69
CA LYS A 459 17.96 24.73 -17.08
C LYS A 459 18.70 25.41 -15.93
N THR A 460 18.04 25.41 -14.72
CA THR A 460 18.66 26.02 -13.52
C THR A 460 19.90 25.26 -13.05
N MET A 461 19.96 23.95 -13.23
CA MET A 461 21.12 23.12 -12.84
C MET A 461 22.29 23.20 -13.85
N LYS A 462 22.08 23.75 -15.05
CA LYS A 462 23.14 23.90 -16.07
C LYS A 462 23.80 25.25 -16.02
N ASN A 463 23.17 26.25 -15.40
CA ASN A 463 23.69 27.58 -15.10
C ASN A 463 24.31 27.61 -13.71
#